data_75dbc8840815dc3d5cd7c0bb8b3bf313
#
_entry.id   75dbc8840815dc3d5cd7c0bb8b3bf313
#
_cell.length_a   1.000
_cell.length_b   1.000
_cell.length_c   1.000
_cell.angle_alpha   90.00
_cell.angle_beta   90.00
_cell.angle_gamma   90.00
#
_symmetry.space_group_name_H-M   'P 1'
#
loop_
_entity.id
_entity.type
_entity.pdbx_description
1 polymer ?
#
loop_
_entity_poly.entity_id
_entity_poly.type
_entity_poly.pdbx_seq_one_letter_code
_entity_poly.pdbx_strand_id
1 'polypeptide(L)'
;MDRGIDFLKSQVSNAVMQHKTFLDNLEDHEKQAEDVRYRDLCSRAIPQMREHQRMLEEYQNALGAEAGVAKKMAGKAMGVARDIADAARESDFLRLVGDIVMARQSQDTFATFREAGRALSNQQLARIGETGEPHHEQFVREANRLVQQMFVEHVRGLEAGAGAHTTADVPSPRL
;
A
#
# COMPACT_ATOMS: atom_id res chain seq x y z
N MET A 1 8.01 -14.53 -32.07
CA MET A 1 7.44 -14.17 -30.77
C MET A 1 8.11 -12.89 -30.30
N ASP A 2 7.37 -11.83 -30.08
CA ASP A 2 7.96 -10.51 -29.75
C ASP A 2 8.23 -10.46 -28.24
N ARG A 3 9.51 -10.66 -27.86
CA ARG A 3 9.96 -10.64 -26.46
C ARG A 3 9.59 -9.35 -25.71
N GLY A 4 9.48 -8.23 -26.43
CA GLY A 4 9.10 -6.95 -25.85
C GLY A 4 7.64 -6.93 -25.42
N ILE A 5 6.75 -7.48 -26.25
CA ILE A 5 5.32 -7.59 -25.92
C ILE A 5 5.09 -8.59 -24.77
N ASP A 6 5.78 -9.72 -24.76
CA ASP A 6 5.66 -10.69 -23.68
C ASP A 6 6.13 -10.12 -22.35
N PHE A 7 7.21 -9.32 -22.36
CA PHE A 7 7.68 -8.59 -21.20
C PHE A 7 6.65 -7.57 -20.72
N LEU A 8 6.12 -6.73 -21.61
CA LEU A 8 5.08 -5.76 -21.27
C LEU A 8 3.84 -6.42 -20.66
N LYS A 9 3.34 -7.50 -21.25
CA LYS A 9 2.22 -8.28 -20.71
C LYS A 9 2.50 -8.77 -19.29
N SER A 10 3.71 -9.28 -19.06
CA SER A 10 4.13 -9.74 -17.73
C SER A 10 4.16 -8.61 -16.70
N GLN A 11 4.72 -7.43 -17.07
CA GLN A 11 4.78 -6.28 -16.16
C GLN A 11 3.40 -5.72 -15.84
N VAL A 12 2.51 -5.63 -16.83
CA VAL A 12 1.13 -5.18 -16.61
C VAL A 12 0.36 -6.17 -15.74
N SER A 13 0.52 -7.47 -15.96
CA SER A 13 -0.12 -8.50 -15.11
C SER A 13 0.36 -8.44 -13.66
N ASN A 14 1.65 -8.17 -13.44
CA ASN A 14 2.20 -7.96 -12.11
C ASN A 14 1.61 -6.70 -11.45
N ALA A 15 1.50 -5.60 -12.21
CA ALA A 15 0.92 -4.36 -11.71
C ALA A 15 -0.55 -4.54 -11.31
N VAL A 16 -1.36 -5.22 -12.14
CA VAL A 16 -2.76 -5.55 -11.83
C VAL A 16 -2.86 -6.31 -10.50
N MET A 17 -2.05 -7.33 -10.31
CA MET A 17 -2.08 -8.17 -9.12
C MET A 17 -1.63 -7.40 -7.86
N GLN A 18 -0.52 -6.66 -7.94
CA GLN A 18 0.02 -5.90 -6.82
C GLN A 18 -0.92 -4.78 -6.41
N HIS A 19 -1.44 -4.04 -7.38
CA HIS A 19 -2.37 -2.95 -7.11
C HIS A 19 -3.71 -3.45 -6.56
N LYS A 20 -4.20 -4.60 -7.05
CA LYS A 20 -5.39 -5.24 -6.47
C LYS A 20 -5.16 -5.61 -5.00
N THR A 21 -4.03 -6.19 -4.66
CA THR A 21 -3.69 -6.52 -3.26
C THR A 21 -3.67 -5.26 -2.38
N PHE A 22 -3.10 -4.16 -2.88
CA PHE A 22 -3.11 -2.88 -2.18
C PHE A 22 -4.54 -2.36 -1.96
N LEU A 23 -5.38 -2.37 -3.00
CA LEU A 23 -6.78 -1.95 -2.91
C LEU A 23 -7.56 -2.81 -1.91
N ASP A 24 -7.44 -4.14 -1.99
CA ASP A 24 -8.11 -5.07 -1.08
C ASP A 24 -7.70 -4.79 0.38
N ASN A 25 -6.42 -4.50 0.64
CA ASN A 25 -5.95 -4.11 1.97
C ASN A 25 -6.58 -2.79 2.45
N LEU A 26 -6.64 -1.76 1.60
CA LEU A 26 -7.27 -0.50 1.98
C LEU A 26 -8.76 -0.67 2.32
N GLU A 27 -9.48 -1.50 1.56
CA GLU A 27 -10.89 -1.80 1.81
C GLU A 27 -11.12 -2.57 3.11
N ASP A 28 -10.18 -3.45 3.48
CA ASP A 28 -10.22 -4.17 4.74
C ASP A 28 -9.82 -3.26 5.92
N HIS A 29 -8.80 -2.43 5.75
CA HIS A 29 -8.36 -1.49 6.78
C HIS A 29 -9.39 -0.39 7.04
N GLU A 30 -10.11 0.08 6.01
CA GLU A 30 -11.26 1.00 6.20
C GLU A 30 -12.28 0.44 7.19
N LYS A 31 -12.53 -0.88 7.15
CA LYS A 31 -13.52 -1.53 8.02
C LYS A 31 -13.00 -1.86 9.41
N GLN A 32 -11.70 -2.18 9.53
CA GLN A 32 -11.11 -2.79 10.72
C GLN A 32 -10.29 -1.82 11.56
N ALA A 33 -9.81 -0.70 11.00
CA ALA A 33 -8.97 0.24 11.72
C ALA A 33 -9.74 0.89 12.89
N GLU A 34 -9.08 0.97 14.04
CA GLU A 34 -9.60 1.65 15.23
C GLU A 34 -9.37 3.16 15.15
N ASP A 35 -8.24 3.59 14.58
CA ASP A 35 -7.92 5.00 14.37
C ASP A 35 -8.80 5.62 13.27
N VAL A 36 -9.63 6.57 13.65
CA VAL A 36 -10.57 7.26 12.73
C VAL A 36 -9.83 7.97 11.60
N ARG A 37 -8.66 8.55 11.86
CA ARG A 37 -7.84 9.25 10.84
C ARG A 37 -7.36 8.28 9.77
N TYR A 38 -7.02 7.07 10.17
CA TYR A 38 -6.60 6.01 9.25
C TYR A 38 -7.77 5.51 8.40
N ARG A 39 -8.94 5.27 9.02
CA ARG A 39 -10.16 4.94 8.27
C ARG A 39 -10.50 6.00 7.22
N ASP A 40 -10.47 7.27 7.62
CA ASP A 40 -10.74 8.39 6.73
C ASP A 40 -9.74 8.47 5.57
N LEU A 41 -8.46 8.19 5.83
CA LEU A 41 -7.44 8.13 4.79
C LEU A 41 -7.76 7.04 3.76
N CYS A 42 -8.08 5.82 4.22
CA CYS A 42 -8.48 4.71 3.35
C CYS A 42 -9.73 5.08 2.54
N SER A 43 -10.78 5.57 3.20
CA SER A 43 -12.06 5.92 2.59
C SER A 43 -11.90 6.95 1.45
N ARG A 44 -11.04 7.95 1.63
CA ARG A 44 -10.75 8.95 0.59
C ARG A 44 -9.92 8.38 -0.58
N ALA A 45 -9.04 7.42 -0.32
CA ALA A 45 -8.17 6.85 -1.34
C ALA A 45 -8.87 5.79 -2.20
N ILE A 46 -9.73 4.95 -1.63
CA ILE A 46 -10.36 3.80 -2.27
C ILE A 46 -11.01 4.12 -3.63
N PRO A 47 -11.79 5.19 -3.81
CA PRO A 47 -12.40 5.48 -5.11
C PRO A 47 -11.37 5.67 -6.23
N GLN A 48 -10.26 6.34 -5.94
CA GLN A 48 -9.17 6.56 -6.90
C GLN A 48 -8.44 5.24 -7.19
N MET A 49 -8.18 4.44 -6.17
CA MET A 49 -7.50 3.14 -6.34
C MET A 49 -8.36 2.15 -7.14
N ARG A 50 -9.69 2.17 -6.97
CA ARG A 50 -10.61 1.38 -7.81
C ARG A 50 -10.54 1.79 -9.28
N GLU A 51 -10.47 3.08 -9.56
CA GLU A 51 -10.32 3.57 -10.94
C GLU A 51 -8.98 3.15 -11.55
N HIS A 52 -7.87 3.24 -10.79
CA HIS A 52 -6.57 2.77 -11.28
C HIS A 52 -6.57 1.26 -11.55
N GLN A 53 -7.20 0.47 -10.68
CA GLN A 53 -7.35 -0.97 -10.88
C GLN A 53 -8.12 -1.27 -12.18
N ARG A 54 -9.22 -0.57 -12.41
CA ARG A 54 -10.01 -0.70 -13.65
C ARG A 54 -9.17 -0.36 -14.90
N MET A 55 -8.41 0.73 -14.86
CA MET A 55 -7.53 1.13 -15.99
C MET A 55 -6.46 0.08 -16.29
N LEU A 56 -5.86 -0.50 -15.25
CA LEU A 56 -4.86 -1.56 -15.38
C LEU A 56 -5.46 -2.84 -15.98
N GLU A 57 -6.62 -3.27 -15.51
CA GLU A 57 -7.32 -4.46 -16.00
C GLU A 57 -7.80 -4.30 -17.45
N GLU A 58 -8.32 -3.12 -17.82
CA GLU A 58 -8.69 -2.82 -19.20
C GLU A 58 -7.49 -2.88 -20.13
N TYR A 59 -6.34 -2.34 -19.70
CA TYR A 59 -5.13 -2.39 -20.49
C TYR A 59 -4.57 -3.82 -20.59
N GLN A 60 -4.59 -4.59 -19.51
CA GLN A 60 -4.22 -6.01 -19.51
C GLN A 60 -5.05 -6.80 -20.54
N ASN A 61 -6.38 -6.60 -20.54
CA ASN A 61 -7.29 -7.24 -21.47
C ASN A 61 -7.00 -6.82 -22.92
N ALA A 62 -6.75 -5.53 -23.17
CA ALA A 62 -6.39 -5.01 -24.50
C ALA A 62 -5.10 -5.61 -25.03
N LEU A 63 -4.13 -5.93 -24.16
CA LEU A 63 -2.89 -6.62 -24.54
C LEU A 63 -3.09 -8.12 -24.79
N GLY A 64 -4.25 -8.69 -24.50
CA GLY A 64 -4.47 -10.14 -24.55
C GLY A 64 -3.58 -10.89 -23.57
N ALA A 65 -3.31 -10.30 -22.41
CA ALA A 65 -2.55 -10.93 -21.34
C ALA A 65 -3.50 -11.80 -20.51
N GLU A 66 -3.44 -13.11 -20.69
CA GLU A 66 -4.25 -14.03 -19.90
C GLU A 66 -3.82 -14.04 -18.43
N ALA A 67 -4.79 -14.13 -17.53
CA ALA A 67 -4.58 -14.24 -16.07
C ALA A 67 -3.68 -15.44 -15.65
N GLY A 68 -3.39 -16.35 -16.58
CA GLY A 68 -2.58 -17.55 -16.35
C GLY A 68 -1.09 -17.30 -16.13
N VAL A 69 -0.53 -16.19 -16.62
CA VAL A 69 0.89 -15.82 -16.44
C VAL A 69 1.14 -15.28 -15.02
N ALA A 70 0.15 -14.65 -14.42
CA ALA A 70 0.22 -14.12 -13.07
C ALA A 70 0.42 -15.21 -11.99
N LYS A 71 -0.10 -16.40 -12.21
CA LYS A 71 -0.07 -17.50 -11.22
C LYS A 71 1.33 -18.04 -10.93
N LYS A 72 2.27 -17.97 -11.87
CA LYS A 72 3.66 -18.46 -11.69
C LYS A 72 4.57 -17.46 -10.94
N MET A 73 4.29 -16.18 -10.97
CA MET A 73 5.10 -15.15 -10.31
C MET A 73 4.56 -14.74 -8.92
N ALA A 74 3.29 -15.03 -8.65
CA ALA A 74 2.63 -14.76 -7.36
C ALA A 74 3.37 -15.36 -6.14
N GLY A 75 4.02 -16.51 -6.31
CA GLY A 75 4.69 -17.20 -5.20
C GLY A 75 5.86 -16.46 -4.56
N LYS A 76 6.56 -15.59 -5.28
CA LYS A 76 7.73 -14.85 -4.75
C LYS A 76 7.38 -13.48 -4.14
N ALA A 77 6.43 -12.77 -4.72
CA ALA A 77 6.00 -11.46 -4.20
C ALA A 77 5.10 -11.62 -2.94
N MET A 78 4.35 -12.71 -2.84
CA MET A 78 3.46 -12.99 -1.71
C MET A 78 4.20 -13.31 -0.40
N GLY A 79 5.46 -13.72 -0.42
CA GLY A 79 6.23 -14.00 0.81
C GLY A 79 6.43 -12.74 1.65
N VAL A 80 6.93 -11.67 1.06
CA VAL A 80 7.19 -10.40 1.77
C VAL A 80 5.87 -9.73 2.19
N ALA A 81 4.84 -9.76 1.33
CA ALA A 81 3.53 -9.21 1.65
C ALA A 81 2.84 -9.98 2.79
N ARG A 82 3.07 -11.29 2.90
CA ARG A 82 2.51 -12.13 3.95
C ARG A 82 3.14 -11.89 5.31
N ASP A 83 4.47 -11.73 5.36
CA ASP A 83 5.19 -11.42 6.60
C ASP A 83 4.80 -10.03 7.14
N ILE A 84 4.59 -9.04 6.26
CA ILE A 84 4.08 -7.73 6.62
C ILE A 84 2.61 -7.82 7.08
N ALA A 85 1.78 -8.62 6.41
CA ALA A 85 0.37 -8.79 6.75
C ALA A 85 0.17 -9.53 8.09
N ASP A 86 1.02 -10.50 8.41
CA ASP A 86 0.94 -11.23 9.69
C ASP A 86 1.39 -10.33 10.86
N ALA A 87 2.42 -9.47 10.68
CA ALA A 87 2.81 -8.46 11.65
C ALA A 87 1.79 -7.31 11.77
N ALA A 88 1.11 -6.97 10.68
CA ALA A 88 0.13 -5.88 10.62
C ALA A 88 -1.22 -6.20 11.30
N ARG A 89 -1.48 -7.47 11.66
CA ARG A 89 -2.74 -7.85 12.31
C ARG A 89 -2.92 -7.27 13.72
N GLU A 90 -1.86 -6.77 14.31
CA GLU A 90 -1.85 -6.37 15.73
C GLU A 90 -2.04 -4.88 15.99
N SER A 91 -1.79 -3.99 15.01
CA SER A 91 -2.00 -2.55 15.23
C SER A 91 -2.22 -1.76 13.93
N ASP A 92 -3.00 -0.68 14.03
CA ASP A 92 -3.21 0.25 12.93
C ASP A 92 -1.92 0.91 12.45
N PHE A 93 -0.95 1.12 13.35
CA PHE A 93 0.37 1.62 13.00
C PHE A 93 1.09 0.70 12.00
N LEU A 94 1.14 -0.61 12.27
CA LEU A 94 1.80 -1.57 11.40
C LEU A 94 1.04 -1.77 10.08
N ARG A 95 -0.30 -1.75 10.10
CA ARG A 95 -1.13 -1.77 8.90
C ARG A 95 -0.83 -0.58 7.99
N LEU A 96 -0.78 0.62 8.57
CA LEU A 96 -0.47 1.86 7.83
C LEU A 96 0.95 1.84 7.25
N VAL A 97 1.94 1.31 7.98
CA VAL A 97 3.31 1.11 7.46
C VAL A 97 3.30 0.16 6.25
N GLY A 98 2.56 -0.93 6.32
CA GLY A 98 2.38 -1.87 5.21
C GLY A 98 1.75 -1.20 3.98
N ASP A 99 0.70 -0.41 4.17
CA ASP A 99 0.04 0.33 3.10
C ASP A 99 0.97 1.36 2.44
N ILE A 100 1.82 2.04 3.22
CA ILE A 100 2.83 2.96 2.68
C ILE A 100 3.81 2.23 1.76
N VAL A 101 4.28 1.05 2.14
CA VAL A 101 5.20 0.24 1.32
C VAL A 101 4.54 -0.13 0.00
N MET A 102 3.30 -0.62 0.04
CA MET A 102 2.55 -1.03 -1.15
C MET A 102 2.21 0.16 -2.06
N ALA A 103 1.82 1.29 -1.47
CA ALA A 103 1.55 2.51 -2.21
C ALA A 103 2.80 3.06 -2.92
N ARG A 104 3.98 3.01 -2.28
CA ARG A 104 5.25 3.40 -2.92
C ARG A 104 5.61 2.49 -4.08
N GLN A 105 5.46 1.19 -3.91
CA GLN A 105 5.68 0.23 -5.00
C GLN A 105 4.74 0.51 -6.18
N SER A 106 3.47 0.80 -5.91
CA SER A 106 2.52 1.19 -6.95
C SER A 106 2.90 2.52 -7.61
N GLN A 107 3.29 3.53 -6.83
CA GLN A 107 3.78 4.81 -7.34
C GLN A 107 4.93 4.63 -8.34
N ASP A 108 5.96 3.85 -7.99
CA ASP A 108 7.11 3.57 -8.85
C ASP A 108 6.69 2.81 -10.13
N THR A 109 5.71 1.91 -10.02
CA THR A 109 5.15 1.19 -11.16
C THR A 109 4.44 2.15 -12.12
N PHE A 110 3.59 3.06 -11.61
CA PHE A 110 2.89 4.05 -12.44
C PHE A 110 3.87 5.06 -13.05
N ALA A 111 4.89 5.51 -12.31
CA ALA A 111 5.96 6.35 -12.86
C ALA A 111 6.68 5.66 -14.02
N THR A 112 7.00 4.38 -13.86
CA THR A 112 7.62 3.56 -14.91
C THR A 112 6.72 3.45 -16.14
N PHE A 113 5.42 3.21 -15.94
CA PHE A 113 4.45 3.11 -17.04
C PHE A 113 4.28 4.44 -17.79
N ARG A 114 4.31 5.57 -17.08
CA ARG A 114 4.31 6.91 -17.70
C ARG A 114 5.50 7.08 -18.66
N GLU A 115 6.70 6.84 -18.17
CA GLU A 115 7.92 7.03 -18.94
C GLU A 115 8.04 6.02 -20.09
N ALA A 116 7.75 4.74 -19.84
CA ALA A 116 7.74 3.71 -20.87
C ALA A 116 6.69 4.00 -21.95
N GLY A 117 5.49 4.43 -21.55
CA GLY A 117 4.41 4.79 -22.47
C GLY A 117 4.81 5.93 -23.40
N ARG A 118 5.48 6.96 -22.88
CA ARG A 118 6.01 8.08 -23.66
C ARG A 118 7.10 7.61 -24.61
N ALA A 119 8.08 6.85 -24.13
CA ALA A 119 9.20 6.37 -24.93
C ALA A 119 8.76 5.42 -26.06
N LEU A 120 7.72 4.63 -25.84
CA LEU A 120 7.18 3.66 -26.80
C LEU A 120 6.03 4.21 -27.64
N SER A 121 5.68 5.50 -27.51
CA SER A 121 4.50 6.11 -28.14
C SER A 121 3.20 5.36 -27.83
N ASN A 122 3.12 4.71 -26.66
CA ASN A 122 1.95 3.99 -26.16
C ASN A 122 1.13 4.91 -25.25
N GLN A 123 0.20 5.63 -25.86
CA GLN A 123 -0.61 6.64 -25.16
C GLN A 123 -1.44 6.07 -24.01
N GLN A 124 -1.94 4.84 -24.12
CA GLN A 124 -2.74 4.22 -23.07
C GLN A 124 -1.89 3.90 -21.86
N LEU A 125 -0.70 3.34 -22.05
CA LEU A 125 0.25 3.07 -20.97
C LEU A 125 0.72 4.36 -20.28
N ALA A 126 1.04 5.40 -21.06
CA ALA A 126 1.43 6.71 -20.54
C ALA A 126 0.31 7.31 -19.67
N ARG A 127 -0.95 7.27 -20.15
CA ARG A 127 -2.10 7.80 -19.42
C ARG A 127 -2.34 7.07 -18.10
N ILE A 128 -2.19 5.75 -18.06
CA ILE A 128 -2.29 4.97 -16.82
C ILE A 128 -1.30 5.50 -15.78
N GLY A 129 -0.03 5.67 -16.19
CA GLY A 129 1.01 6.21 -15.30
C GLY A 129 0.74 7.64 -14.86
N GLU A 130 0.37 8.53 -15.79
CA GLU A 130 0.05 9.94 -15.50
C GLU A 130 -1.13 10.12 -14.52
N THR A 131 -2.09 9.19 -14.56
CA THR A 131 -3.24 9.22 -13.66
C THR A 131 -2.91 8.61 -12.30
N GLY A 132 -2.22 7.47 -12.27
CA GLY A 132 -2.01 6.71 -11.04
C GLY A 132 -0.92 7.28 -10.14
N GLU A 133 0.21 7.71 -10.70
CA GLU A 133 1.37 8.16 -9.93
C GLU A 133 1.04 9.30 -8.93
N PRO A 134 0.39 10.42 -9.32
CA PRO A 134 0.11 11.53 -8.40
C PRO A 134 -0.80 11.14 -7.23
N HIS A 135 -1.77 10.26 -7.46
CA HIS A 135 -2.67 9.81 -6.41
C HIS A 135 -1.96 8.92 -5.38
N HIS A 136 -1.05 8.04 -5.83
CA HIS A 136 -0.23 7.24 -4.92
C HIS A 136 0.77 8.10 -4.17
N GLU A 137 1.39 9.09 -4.82
CA GLU A 137 2.25 10.07 -4.15
C GLU A 137 1.51 10.83 -3.04
N GLN A 138 0.28 11.28 -3.34
CA GLN A 138 -0.56 11.95 -2.36
C GLN A 138 -0.86 11.04 -1.17
N PHE A 139 -1.30 9.80 -1.42
CA PHE A 139 -1.58 8.82 -0.37
C PHE A 139 -0.34 8.60 0.51
N VAL A 140 0.82 8.34 -0.10
CA VAL A 140 2.09 8.12 0.63
C VAL A 140 2.43 9.32 1.51
N ARG A 141 2.25 10.54 1.02
CA ARG A 141 2.52 11.77 1.78
C ARG A 141 1.60 11.92 2.99
N GLU A 142 0.30 11.68 2.82
CA GLU A 142 -0.68 11.74 3.91
C GLU A 142 -0.46 10.63 4.92
N ALA A 143 -0.25 9.38 4.46
CA ALA A 143 0.04 8.23 5.29
C ALA A 143 1.32 8.39 6.12
N ASN A 144 2.40 8.93 5.52
CA ASN A 144 3.64 9.21 6.26
C ASN A 144 3.44 10.23 7.39
N ARG A 145 2.61 11.26 7.19
CA ARG A 145 2.28 12.22 8.26
C ARG A 145 1.53 11.54 9.40
N LEU A 146 0.56 10.70 9.05
CA LEU A 146 -0.24 9.99 10.04
C LEU A 146 0.61 8.99 10.83
N VAL A 147 1.45 8.19 10.17
CA VAL A 147 2.31 7.22 10.86
C VAL A 147 3.29 7.90 11.82
N GLN A 148 3.83 9.08 11.45
CA GLN A 148 4.68 9.87 12.35
C GLN A 148 3.92 10.35 13.59
N GLN A 149 2.68 10.79 13.44
CA GLN A 149 1.81 11.17 14.56
C GLN A 149 1.51 10.00 15.47
N MET A 150 1.07 8.86 14.89
CA MET A 150 0.80 7.64 15.65
C MET A 150 2.02 7.14 16.41
N PHE A 151 3.21 7.23 15.81
CA PHE A 151 4.47 6.84 16.47
C PHE A 151 4.71 7.70 17.73
N VAL A 152 4.61 9.03 17.61
CA VAL A 152 4.82 9.96 18.74
C VAL A 152 3.79 9.73 19.84
N GLU A 153 2.53 9.53 19.49
CA GLU A 153 1.45 9.24 20.44
C GLU A 153 1.69 7.93 21.18
N HIS A 154 2.15 6.90 20.48
CA HIS A 154 2.46 5.60 21.07
C HIS A 154 3.63 5.68 22.07
N VAL A 155 4.73 6.36 21.70
CA VAL A 155 5.88 6.56 22.60
C VAL A 155 5.49 7.33 23.84
N ARG A 156 4.73 8.41 23.72
CA ARG A 156 4.23 9.19 24.86
C ARG A 156 3.29 8.37 25.76
N GLY A 157 2.45 7.54 25.18
CA GLY A 157 1.57 6.64 25.94
C GLY A 157 2.36 5.62 26.78
N LEU A 158 3.46 5.07 26.23
CA LEU A 158 4.35 4.16 26.97
C LEU A 158 5.07 4.87 28.12
N GLU A 159 5.57 6.09 27.91
CA GLU A 159 6.23 6.90 28.95
C GLU A 159 5.24 7.23 30.11
N ALA A 160 4.01 7.62 29.79
CA ALA A 160 2.98 7.87 30.79
C ALA A 160 2.62 6.61 31.59
N GLY A 161 2.55 5.45 30.94
CA GLY A 161 2.31 4.16 31.59
C GLY A 161 3.45 3.71 32.51
N ALA A 162 4.70 3.94 32.09
CA ALA A 162 5.88 3.63 32.92
C ALA A 162 5.97 4.52 34.17
N GLY A 163 5.57 5.79 34.08
CA GLY A 163 5.52 6.71 35.22
C GLY A 163 4.46 6.36 36.26
N ALA A 164 3.35 5.72 35.86
CA ALA A 164 2.28 5.31 36.77
C ALA A 164 2.68 4.11 37.65
N HIS A 165 3.62 3.28 37.23
CA HIS A 165 4.10 2.11 37.99
C HIS A 165 5.23 2.45 38.99
N THR A 166 5.83 3.63 38.92
CA THR A 166 6.96 4.01 39.81
C THR A 166 6.53 4.74 41.09
N THR A 167 5.23 5.03 41.30
CA THR A 167 4.73 5.74 42.48
C THR A 167 4.00 4.90 43.50
N ALA A 168 3.87 3.58 43.28
CA ALA A 168 3.26 2.65 44.25
C ALA A 168 4.31 1.63 44.69
N ASP A 169 5.07 1.91 45.71
CA ASP A 169 5.63 1.06 46.76
C ASP A 169 6.93 1.67 47.31
N VAL A 170 6.80 2.67 48.15
CA VAL A 170 7.79 2.94 49.19
C VAL A 170 7.10 2.65 50.51
N PRO A 171 7.38 1.50 51.17
CA PRO A 171 6.89 1.26 52.50
C PRO A 171 7.54 2.26 53.48
N SER A 172 6.73 3.05 54.19
CA SER A 172 7.20 3.94 55.22
C SER A 172 7.95 3.16 56.29
N PRO A 173 9.13 3.58 56.75
CA PRO A 173 9.80 2.97 57.87
C PRO A 173 8.97 3.22 59.12
N ARG A 174 8.58 2.14 59.83
CA ARG A 174 8.02 2.20 61.16
C ARG A 174 9.14 2.56 62.13
N LEU A 175 8.97 3.68 62.85
CA LEU A 175 9.69 4.04 64.05
C LEU A 175 9.18 3.20 65.24
#